data_189ec38ab500b04977ed77d518b2c44d
#
_entry.id   189ec38ab500b04977ed77d518b2c44d
#
_cell.length_a   1.000
_cell.length_b   1.000
_cell.length_c   1.000
_cell.angle_alpha   90.00
_cell.angle_beta   90.00
_cell.angle_gamma   90.00
#
_symmetry.space_group_name_H-M   'P 1'
#
loop_
_entity.id
_entity.type
_entity.pdbx_description
1 polymer ?
#
loop_
_entity_poly.entity_id
_entity_poly.type
_entity_poly.pdbx_seq_one_letter_code
_entity_poly.pdbx_strand_id
1 'polypeptide(L)'
;WSGTVQVGSDSGSTPTEREALLRRGGLTITTTLDPVVQKAAQKAVDKKIPRKDKSRKVAAISMVRPTTGEIVAMAQNRSWGVKGRGNTTYNFNVGTELGGSLGAQAGSTFKAFTLAAALRDGLSPYERIESPQTKTFKDFSNCKTGVKFPPYRVNNSTGSGTFNMITGTPFSVNPYFIDPEQKGGQFTPRSSAHDL
;
A
#
# COMPACT_ATOMS: atom_id res chain seq x y z
N TRP A 1 -9.57 3.93 7.71
CA TRP A 1 -11.03 4.06 7.60
C TRP A 1 -11.34 5.36 6.85
N SER A 2 -11.51 5.31 5.56
CA SER A 2 -12.19 6.36 4.80
C SER A 2 -13.68 6.01 4.58
N GLY A 3 -14.23 5.16 5.43
CA GLY A 3 -15.67 4.93 5.48
C GLY A 3 -16.33 6.19 6.03
N THR A 4 -17.20 6.81 5.24
CA THR A 4 -18.04 7.89 5.70
C THR A 4 -18.99 7.29 6.74
N VAL A 5 -18.74 7.55 8.01
CA VAL A 5 -19.74 7.33 9.04
C VAL A 5 -20.82 8.38 8.80
N GLN A 6 -21.92 8.01 8.18
CA GLN A 6 -23.10 8.85 8.14
C GLN A 6 -23.71 8.83 9.54
N VAL A 7 -23.28 9.77 10.35
CA VAL A 7 -23.96 10.11 11.59
C VAL A 7 -24.99 11.16 11.20
N GLY A 8 -26.25 10.98 11.62
CA GLY A 8 -27.31 11.93 11.32
C GLY A 8 -26.93 13.37 11.70
N SER A 9 -27.74 14.35 11.34
CA SER A 9 -27.52 15.79 11.50
C SER A 9 -27.02 16.28 12.87
N ASP A 10 -27.06 15.43 13.89
CA ASP A 10 -26.70 15.73 15.29
C ASP A 10 -25.29 15.24 15.69
N SER A 11 -24.41 14.98 14.72
CA SER A 11 -23.08 14.36 15.00
C SER A 11 -22.05 15.27 15.68
N GLY A 12 -22.41 16.51 15.99
CA GLY A 12 -21.50 17.51 16.57
C GLY A 12 -20.64 18.21 15.52
N SER A 13 -20.42 19.50 15.72
CA SER A 13 -19.67 20.37 14.80
C SER A 13 -18.15 20.23 14.97
N THR A 14 -17.69 19.82 16.15
CA THR A 14 -16.26 19.72 16.50
C THR A 14 -15.79 18.26 16.62
N PRO A 15 -14.48 17.97 16.45
CA PRO A 15 -13.91 16.66 16.70
C PRO A 15 -14.21 16.13 18.11
N THR A 16 -14.17 17.00 19.13
CA THR A 16 -14.42 16.65 20.52
C THR A 16 -15.88 16.21 20.74
N GLU A 17 -16.83 16.89 20.14
CA GLU A 17 -18.25 16.53 20.20
C GLU A 17 -18.50 15.18 19.53
N ARG A 18 -17.88 14.95 18.37
CA ARG A 18 -17.99 13.65 17.67
C ARG A 18 -17.38 12.51 18.48
N GLU A 19 -16.25 12.73 19.13
CA GLU A 19 -15.65 11.73 20.02
C GLU A 19 -16.54 11.44 21.25
N ALA A 20 -17.09 12.48 21.87
CA ALA A 20 -18.01 12.34 22.98
C ALA A 20 -19.26 11.54 22.58
N LEU A 21 -19.79 11.79 21.38
CA LEU A 21 -20.93 11.04 20.83
C LEU A 21 -20.60 9.55 20.65
N LEU A 22 -19.42 9.23 20.06
CA LEU A 22 -18.95 7.86 19.93
C LEU A 22 -18.83 7.15 21.30
N ARG A 23 -18.29 7.84 22.31
CA ARG A 23 -18.14 7.31 23.66
C ARG A 23 -19.48 7.09 24.36
N ARG A 24 -20.45 7.98 24.12
CA ARG A 24 -21.81 7.86 24.68
C ARG A 24 -22.55 6.65 24.14
N GLY A 25 -22.24 6.22 22.91
CA GLY A 25 -22.90 5.10 22.27
C GLY A 25 -24.31 5.41 21.75
N GLY A 26 -25.07 4.35 21.43
CA GLY A 26 -26.42 4.48 20.86
C GLY A 26 -26.43 4.82 19.36
N LEU A 27 -25.32 4.63 18.68
CA LEU A 27 -25.17 4.93 17.26
C LEU A 27 -25.46 3.70 16.39
N THR A 28 -26.10 3.91 15.26
CA THR A 28 -26.11 2.97 14.14
C THR A 28 -25.05 3.40 13.15
N ILE A 29 -24.03 2.56 12.94
CA ILE A 29 -22.91 2.84 12.03
C ILE A 29 -23.07 1.95 10.79
N THR A 30 -23.38 2.56 9.65
CA THR A 30 -23.41 1.87 8.36
C THR A 30 -22.03 1.96 7.72
N THR A 31 -21.49 0.82 7.29
CA THR A 31 -20.19 0.75 6.64
C THR A 31 -20.31 0.18 5.23
N THR A 32 -19.28 0.32 4.42
CA THR A 32 -19.17 -0.28 3.08
C THR A 32 -18.76 -1.77 3.12
N LEU A 33 -18.51 -2.33 4.31
CA LEU A 33 -18.08 -3.72 4.46
C LEU A 33 -19.19 -4.67 4.03
N ASP A 34 -18.86 -5.59 3.13
CA ASP A 34 -19.72 -6.69 2.72
C ASP A 34 -19.44 -7.92 3.61
N PRO A 35 -20.42 -8.42 4.38
CA PRO A 35 -20.21 -9.54 5.29
C PRO A 35 -19.76 -10.83 4.60
N VAL A 36 -20.19 -11.07 3.37
CA VAL A 36 -19.80 -12.26 2.60
C VAL A 36 -18.34 -12.15 2.17
N VAL A 37 -17.96 -11.01 1.63
CA VAL A 37 -16.59 -10.72 1.20
C VAL A 37 -15.65 -10.68 2.40
N GLN A 38 -16.05 -10.06 3.50
CA GLN A 38 -15.29 -10.02 4.75
C GLN A 38 -15.00 -11.43 5.30
N LYS A 39 -16.00 -12.30 5.32
CA LYS A 39 -15.84 -13.70 5.76
C LYS A 39 -14.89 -14.49 4.84
N ALA A 40 -14.99 -14.27 3.53
CA ALA A 40 -14.10 -14.91 2.55
C ALA A 40 -12.66 -14.43 2.72
N ALA A 41 -12.43 -13.13 2.86
CA ALA A 41 -11.12 -12.53 3.09
C ALA A 41 -10.49 -13.07 4.39
N GLN A 42 -11.23 -13.09 5.50
CA GLN A 42 -10.74 -13.62 6.78
C GLN A 42 -10.35 -15.10 6.67
N LYS A 43 -11.21 -15.92 6.04
CA LYS A 43 -10.91 -17.34 5.80
C LYS A 43 -9.64 -17.54 4.96
N ALA A 44 -9.44 -16.71 3.94
CA ALA A 44 -8.24 -16.78 3.09
C ALA A 44 -6.96 -16.46 3.87
N VAL A 45 -6.99 -15.41 4.67
CA VAL A 45 -5.87 -15.00 5.53
C VAL A 45 -5.53 -16.09 6.54
N ASP A 46 -6.53 -16.58 7.28
CA ASP A 46 -6.34 -17.59 8.34
C ASP A 46 -5.85 -18.95 7.77
N LYS A 47 -6.27 -19.28 6.53
CA LYS A 47 -5.80 -20.48 5.83
C LYS A 47 -4.33 -20.36 5.42
N LYS A 48 -3.89 -19.19 4.97
CA LYS A 48 -2.52 -18.98 4.46
C LYS A 48 -1.50 -18.81 5.57
N ILE A 49 -1.82 -18.02 6.59
CA ILE A 49 -0.95 -17.81 7.74
C ILE A 49 -1.83 -17.84 8.99
N PRO A 50 -1.95 -19.00 9.66
CA PRO A 50 -2.76 -19.12 10.86
C PRO A 50 -2.35 -18.13 11.95
N ARG A 51 -3.32 -17.64 12.72
CA ARG A 51 -3.14 -16.63 13.76
C ARG A 51 -1.97 -16.91 14.73
N LYS A 52 -1.77 -18.17 15.09
CA LYS A 52 -0.72 -18.62 16.02
C LYS A 52 0.48 -19.24 15.30
N ASP A 53 0.66 -18.95 14.03
CA ASP A 53 1.78 -19.47 13.25
C ASP A 53 3.13 -19.17 13.93
N LYS A 54 4.03 -20.15 13.91
CA LYS A 54 5.32 -20.08 14.60
C LYS A 54 6.27 -19.06 13.98
N SER A 55 6.13 -18.77 12.68
CA SER A 55 6.95 -17.78 11.96
C SER A 55 6.69 -16.35 12.40
N ARG A 56 5.60 -16.09 13.12
CA ARG A 56 5.13 -14.76 13.54
C ARG A 56 4.83 -13.81 12.36
N LYS A 57 4.75 -14.32 11.14
CA LYS A 57 4.41 -13.51 9.97
C LYS A 57 3.01 -12.94 10.11
N VAL A 58 2.85 -11.72 9.60
CA VAL A 58 1.56 -11.05 9.48
C VAL A 58 1.08 -11.18 8.04
N ALA A 59 -0.20 -11.44 7.87
CA ALA A 59 -0.91 -11.31 6.61
C ALA A 59 -2.12 -10.42 6.82
N ALA A 60 -2.33 -9.50 5.91
CA ALA A 60 -3.47 -8.61 5.88
C ALA A 60 -3.99 -8.49 4.44
N ILE A 61 -5.29 -8.27 4.29
CA ILE A 61 -5.97 -8.07 3.00
C ILE A 61 -6.92 -6.90 3.16
N SER A 62 -6.80 -5.93 2.26
CA SER A 62 -7.82 -4.92 1.99
C SER A 62 -8.42 -5.20 0.63
N MET A 63 -9.76 -5.20 0.53
CA MET A 63 -10.47 -5.39 -0.74
C MET A 63 -11.28 -4.14 -1.04
N VAL A 64 -11.07 -3.61 -2.23
CA VAL A 64 -11.69 -2.38 -2.71
C VAL A 64 -12.58 -2.70 -3.91
N ARG A 65 -13.75 -2.09 -3.99
CA ARG A 65 -14.62 -2.15 -5.16
C ARG A 65 -14.07 -1.22 -6.24
N PRO A 66 -13.65 -1.73 -7.42
CA PRO A 66 -12.92 -0.91 -8.40
C PRO A 66 -13.70 0.30 -8.92
N THR A 67 -15.03 0.19 -9.01
CA THR A 67 -15.87 1.25 -9.58
C THR A 67 -16.16 2.41 -8.63
N THR A 68 -16.12 2.17 -7.31
CA THR A 68 -16.52 3.17 -6.30
C THR A 68 -15.39 3.54 -5.34
N GLY A 69 -14.31 2.75 -5.30
CA GLY A 69 -13.24 2.92 -4.31
C GLY A 69 -13.62 2.48 -2.88
N GLU A 70 -14.83 1.93 -2.68
CA GLU A 70 -15.30 1.49 -1.36
C GLU A 70 -14.49 0.29 -0.85
N ILE A 71 -14.08 0.33 0.40
CA ILE A 71 -13.48 -0.81 1.07
C ILE A 71 -14.58 -1.78 1.48
N VAL A 72 -14.61 -2.95 0.86
CA VAL A 72 -15.63 -3.99 1.09
C VAL A 72 -15.17 -5.09 2.06
N ALA A 73 -13.87 -5.22 2.32
CA ALA A 73 -13.33 -6.09 3.36
C ALA A 73 -11.97 -5.61 3.85
N MET A 74 -11.71 -5.85 5.15
CA MET A 74 -10.40 -5.72 5.79
C MET A 74 -10.17 -6.91 6.70
N ALA A 75 -9.20 -7.74 6.40
CA ALA A 75 -8.90 -8.93 7.18
C ALA A 75 -7.41 -9.02 7.53
N GLN A 76 -7.11 -9.63 8.67
CA GLN A 76 -5.74 -9.90 9.08
C GLN A 76 -5.66 -11.16 9.95
N ASN A 77 -4.49 -11.82 9.97
CA ASN A 77 -4.27 -13.02 10.76
C ASN A 77 -3.96 -12.73 12.25
N ARG A 78 -4.33 -11.57 12.74
CA ARG A 78 -4.19 -11.19 14.14
C ARG A 78 -5.55 -10.75 14.67
N SER A 79 -5.92 -11.21 15.86
CA SER A 79 -7.09 -10.70 16.56
C SER A 79 -6.75 -9.43 17.30
N TRP A 80 -7.73 -8.59 17.48
CA TRP A 80 -7.58 -7.45 18.36
C TRP A 80 -7.46 -7.90 19.81
N GLY A 81 -6.49 -7.33 20.53
CA GLY A 81 -6.29 -7.61 21.95
C GLY A 81 -4.89 -7.26 22.42
N VAL A 82 -4.79 -6.85 23.70
CA VAL A 82 -3.52 -6.43 24.33
C VAL A 82 -2.67 -7.64 24.75
N LYS A 83 -3.31 -8.74 25.10
CA LYS A 83 -2.64 -9.94 25.64
C LYS A 83 -2.99 -11.17 24.81
N GLY A 84 -2.07 -12.13 24.79
CA GLY A 84 -2.27 -13.41 24.12
C GLY A 84 -1.51 -13.55 22.80
N ARG A 85 -1.04 -14.78 22.55
CA ARG A 85 -0.33 -15.09 21.31
C ARG A 85 -1.27 -14.96 20.10
N GLY A 86 -0.87 -14.20 19.11
CA GLY A 86 -1.64 -13.96 17.89
C GLY A 86 -2.59 -12.79 18.00
N ASN A 87 -2.52 -12.01 19.09
CA ASN A 87 -3.27 -10.77 19.24
C ASN A 87 -2.41 -9.55 18.91
N THR A 88 -3.05 -8.45 18.60
CA THR A 88 -2.44 -7.15 18.34
C THR A 88 -3.45 -6.04 18.59
N THR A 89 -2.96 -4.85 18.87
CA THR A 89 -3.76 -3.62 18.88
C THR A 89 -3.65 -2.85 17.57
N TYR A 90 -2.87 -3.35 16.60
CA TYR A 90 -2.68 -2.73 15.30
C TYR A 90 -3.64 -3.29 14.26
N ASN A 91 -4.18 -2.40 13.42
CA ASN A 91 -4.77 -2.78 12.15
C ASN A 91 -3.71 -2.69 11.05
N PHE A 92 -3.27 -3.83 10.53
CA PHE A 92 -2.22 -3.89 9.50
C PHE A 92 -2.68 -3.44 8.11
N ASN A 93 -3.97 -3.12 7.94
CA ASN A 93 -4.52 -2.61 6.69
C ASN A 93 -4.51 -1.07 6.60
N VAL A 94 -4.10 -0.37 7.66
CA VAL A 94 -4.10 1.10 7.71
C VAL A 94 -2.79 1.64 8.27
N GLY A 95 -2.52 2.91 8.04
CA GLY A 95 -1.34 3.60 8.57
C GLY A 95 -1.42 3.91 10.07
N THR A 96 -0.33 4.41 10.61
CA THR A 96 -0.19 4.71 12.04
C THR A 96 -1.18 5.76 12.53
N GLU A 97 -1.54 6.70 11.68
CA GLU A 97 -2.52 7.76 11.95
C GLU A 97 -3.94 7.23 12.21
N LEU A 98 -4.23 6.01 11.75
CA LEU A 98 -5.50 5.33 11.95
C LEU A 98 -5.39 4.12 12.91
N GLY A 99 -4.37 4.12 13.76
CA GLY A 99 -4.14 3.01 14.71
C GLY A 99 -3.58 1.74 14.07
N GLY A 100 -2.95 1.89 12.92
CA GLY A 100 -2.30 0.81 12.20
C GLY A 100 -0.81 0.69 12.45
N SER A 101 -0.11 0.14 11.47
CA SER A 101 1.34 -0.09 11.51
C SER A 101 2.09 0.85 10.57
N LEU A 102 3.43 0.81 10.63
CA LEU A 102 4.30 1.51 9.68
C LEU A 102 4.14 1.01 8.22
N GLY A 103 3.33 0.00 8.02
CA GLY A 103 3.10 -0.63 6.71
C GLY A 103 4.08 -1.76 6.43
N ALA A 104 3.95 -2.33 5.24
CA ALA A 104 4.83 -3.35 4.71
C ALA A 104 5.49 -2.84 3.43
N GLN A 105 6.66 -3.38 3.11
CA GLN A 105 7.33 -3.07 1.86
C GLN A 105 6.48 -3.56 0.68
N ALA A 106 6.10 -2.63 -0.20
CA ALA A 106 5.22 -2.92 -1.34
C ALA A 106 5.87 -3.85 -2.38
N GLY A 107 7.20 -3.87 -2.44
CA GLY A 107 7.93 -4.66 -3.42
C GLY A 107 7.58 -4.27 -4.85
N SER A 108 7.63 -5.23 -5.77
CA SER A 108 7.39 -5.00 -7.20
C SER A 108 5.95 -4.59 -7.55
N THR A 109 4.99 -4.75 -6.65
CA THR A 109 3.63 -4.25 -6.87
C THR A 109 3.60 -2.73 -7.05
N PHE A 110 4.54 -2.01 -6.42
CA PHE A 110 4.67 -0.55 -6.54
C PHE A 110 5.08 -0.09 -7.94
N LYS A 111 5.65 -0.97 -8.77
CA LYS A 111 6.04 -0.66 -10.15
C LYS A 111 4.88 -0.21 -11.05
N ALA A 112 3.64 -0.62 -10.74
CA ALA A 112 2.46 -0.13 -11.45
C ALA A 112 2.30 1.39 -11.30
N PHE A 113 2.55 1.93 -10.11
CA PHE A 113 2.51 3.37 -9.86
C PHE A 113 3.69 4.11 -10.53
N THR A 114 4.87 3.49 -10.56
CA THR A 114 6.03 4.00 -11.32
C THR A 114 5.70 4.10 -12.81
N LEU A 115 5.04 3.08 -13.39
CA LEU A 115 4.60 3.12 -14.80
C LEU A 115 3.59 4.24 -15.05
N ALA A 116 2.57 4.36 -14.19
CA ALA A 116 1.56 5.40 -14.33
C ALA A 116 2.19 6.79 -14.26
N ALA A 117 3.12 7.01 -13.35
CA ALA A 117 3.87 8.26 -13.25
C ALA A 117 4.69 8.53 -14.52
N ALA A 118 5.45 7.53 -14.97
CA ALA A 118 6.30 7.63 -16.15
C ALA A 118 5.50 8.00 -17.42
N LEU A 119 4.36 7.35 -17.62
CA LEU A 119 3.46 7.64 -18.74
C LEU A 119 2.85 9.05 -18.63
N ARG A 120 2.42 9.46 -17.46
CA ARG A 120 1.90 10.81 -17.21
C ARG A 120 2.93 11.89 -17.50
N ASP A 121 4.19 11.63 -17.18
CA ASP A 121 5.30 12.56 -17.42
C ASP A 121 5.88 12.45 -18.86
N GLY A 122 5.21 11.69 -19.73
CA GLY A 122 5.51 11.64 -21.16
C GLY A 122 6.56 10.62 -21.58
N LEU A 123 6.98 9.70 -20.70
CA LEU A 123 7.88 8.62 -21.10
C LEU A 123 7.21 7.71 -22.13
N SER A 124 7.82 7.53 -23.29
CA SER A 124 7.31 6.63 -24.31
C SER A 124 7.32 5.18 -23.83
N PRO A 125 6.24 4.38 -24.05
CA PRO A 125 6.26 2.94 -23.77
C PRO A 125 7.36 2.19 -24.53
N TYR A 126 7.88 2.76 -25.60
CA TYR A 126 8.95 2.18 -26.44
C TYR A 126 10.34 2.68 -26.08
N GLU A 127 10.47 3.60 -25.10
CA GLU A 127 11.78 4.09 -24.64
C GLU A 127 12.63 2.94 -24.13
N ARG A 128 13.83 2.83 -24.70
CA ARG A 128 14.75 1.72 -24.43
C ARG A 128 15.76 2.10 -23.34
N ILE A 129 15.76 1.34 -22.26
CA ILE A 129 16.62 1.55 -21.09
C ILE A 129 17.52 0.33 -20.90
N GLU A 130 18.83 0.57 -20.87
CA GLU A 130 19.80 -0.46 -20.55
C GLU A 130 19.69 -0.86 -19.07
N SER A 131 19.48 -2.15 -18.85
CA SER A 131 19.20 -2.73 -17.53
C SER A 131 20.13 -3.93 -17.29
N PRO A 132 21.36 -3.69 -16.86
CA PRO A 132 22.32 -4.74 -16.59
C PRO A 132 21.88 -5.59 -15.40
N GLN A 133 22.49 -6.76 -15.22
CA GLN A 133 22.21 -7.67 -14.09
C GLN A 133 22.34 -6.99 -12.73
N THR A 134 23.28 -6.04 -12.63
CA THR A 134 23.49 -5.20 -11.44
C THR A 134 23.74 -3.77 -11.86
N LYS A 135 23.02 -2.83 -11.24
CA LYS A 135 23.21 -1.39 -11.45
C LYS A 135 23.23 -0.66 -10.11
N THR A 136 24.12 0.29 -9.96
CA THR A 136 24.17 1.15 -8.77
C THR A 136 23.60 2.51 -9.12
N PHE A 137 22.57 2.89 -8.39
CA PHE A 137 21.93 4.20 -8.50
C PHE A 137 22.42 5.11 -7.38
N LYS A 138 22.58 6.37 -7.68
CA LYS A 138 23.07 7.41 -6.76
C LYS A 138 22.08 8.57 -6.74
N ASP A 139 22.31 9.50 -5.82
CA ASP A 139 21.60 10.79 -5.78
C ASP A 139 20.08 10.73 -5.53
N PHE A 140 19.60 9.63 -4.98
CA PHE A 140 18.24 9.60 -4.43
C PHE A 140 18.17 10.37 -3.10
N SER A 141 17.06 11.05 -2.89
CA SER A 141 16.77 11.76 -1.66
C SER A 141 15.38 11.44 -1.13
N ASN A 142 15.20 11.62 0.17
CA ASN A 142 13.88 11.55 0.80
C ASN A 142 13.04 12.74 0.35
N CYS A 143 11.88 12.48 -0.25
CA CYS A 143 11.01 13.53 -0.80
C CYS A 143 10.47 14.53 0.26
N LYS A 144 10.41 14.13 1.54
CA LYS A 144 9.93 15.01 2.61
C LYS A 144 11.05 15.83 3.24
N THR A 145 12.24 15.23 3.41
CA THR A 145 13.32 15.81 4.19
C THR A 145 14.47 16.31 3.34
N GLY A 146 14.53 15.94 2.05
CA GLY A 146 15.65 16.23 1.15
C GLY A 146 16.94 15.49 1.49
N VAL A 147 16.96 14.66 2.54
CA VAL A 147 18.14 13.91 2.95
C VAL A 147 18.52 12.90 1.88
N LYS A 148 19.77 12.94 1.41
CA LYS A 148 20.30 12.01 0.41
C LYS A 148 20.46 10.61 0.99
N PHE A 149 20.08 9.62 0.19
CA PHE A 149 20.37 8.23 0.48
C PHE A 149 21.78 7.82 0.01
N PRO A 150 22.40 6.82 0.65
CA PRO A 150 23.63 6.24 0.14
C PRO A 150 23.38 5.57 -1.23
N PRO A 151 24.45 5.33 -2.03
CA PRO A 151 24.32 4.60 -3.28
C PRO A 151 23.57 3.28 -3.10
N TYR A 152 22.56 3.06 -3.94
CA TYR A 152 21.70 1.88 -3.87
C TYR A 152 22.03 0.90 -4.99
N ARG A 153 22.55 -0.27 -4.62
CA ARG A 153 22.86 -1.34 -5.56
C ARG A 153 21.64 -2.21 -5.80
N VAL A 154 21.24 -2.32 -7.04
CA VAL A 154 20.06 -3.08 -7.49
C VAL A 154 20.49 -4.28 -8.31
N ASN A 155 19.98 -5.46 -7.93
CA ASN A 155 20.15 -6.68 -8.68
C ASN A 155 18.86 -7.01 -9.42
N ASN A 156 19.01 -7.52 -10.64
CA ASN A 156 17.90 -8.06 -11.41
C ASN A 156 17.84 -9.59 -11.23
N SER A 157 16.65 -10.13 -11.00
CA SER A 157 16.43 -11.57 -10.84
C SER A 157 16.07 -12.27 -12.15
N THR A 158 15.80 -11.51 -13.21
CA THR A 158 15.17 -12.00 -14.45
C THR A 158 16.07 -11.86 -15.68
N GLY A 159 17.34 -11.52 -15.49
CA GLY A 159 18.29 -11.36 -16.58
C GLY A 159 18.72 -9.90 -16.82
N SER A 160 19.51 -9.68 -17.86
CA SER A 160 20.03 -8.37 -18.26
C SER A 160 19.75 -8.09 -19.72
N GLY A 161 19.72 -6.83 -20.10
CA GLY A 161 19.49 -6.41 -21.49
C GLY A 161 18.97 -5.00 -21.59
N THR A 162 18.51 -4.65 -22.78
CA THR A 162 17.84 -3.38 -23.04
C THR A 162 16.34 -3.62 -23.14
N PHE A 163 15.59 -3.00 -22.27
CA PHE A 163 14.15 -3.18 -22.15
C PHE A 163 13.40 -1.87 -22.43
N ASN A 164 12.18 -2.00 -22.90
CA ASN A 164 11.19 -0.93 -22.89
C ASN A 164 10.04 -1.29 -21.92
N MET A 165 9.03 -0.45 -21.79
CA MET A 165 7.93 -0.66 -20.86
C MET A 165 7.19 -1.97 -21.11
N ILE A 166 7.02 -2.34 -22.39
CA ILE A 166 6.30 -3.55 -22.80
C ILE A 166 7.11 -4.82 -22.48
N THR A 167 8.40 -4.78 -22.66
CA THR A 167 9.30 -5.94 -22.45
C THR A 167 9.86 -6.02 -21.03
N GLY A 168 10.01 -4.90 -20.33
CA GLY A 168 10.55 -4.85 -18.96
C GLY A 168 9.52 -5.16 -17.89
N THR A 169 8.25 -4.82 -18.13
CA THR A 169 7.18 -5.00 -17.15
C THR A 169 6.85 -6.47 -16.87
N PRO A 170 6.63 -7.34 -17.85
CA PRO A 170 6.32 -8.75 -17.59
C PRO A 170 7.41 -9.48 -16.79
N PHE A 171 8.66 -9.09 -16.97
CA PHE A 171 9.80 -9.66 -16.24
C PHE A 171 10.16 -8.89 -14.97
N SER A 172 9.42 -7.84 -14.66
CA SER A 172 9.64 -7.03 -13.44
C SER A 172 11.10 -6.57 -13.29
N VAL A 173 11.70 -6.09 -14.38
CA VAL A 173 13.13 -5.74 -14.48
C VAL A 173 13.48 -4.58 -13.56
N ASN A 174 14.18 -4.83 -12.45
CA ASN A 174 14.40 -3.83 -11.41
C ASN A 174 15.14 -2.56 -11.90
N PRO A 175 16.30 -2.64 -12.61
CA PRO A 175 16.99 -1.44 -13.07
C PRO A 175 16.14 -0.62 -14.05
N TYR A 176 15.30 -1.27 -14.86
CA TYR A 176 14.40 -0.57 -15.77
C TYR A 176 13.46 0.39 -15.04
N PHE A 177 12.88 -0.04 -13.91
CA PHE A 177 11.92 0.78 -13.17
C PHE A 177 12.56 1.89 -12.34
N ILE A 178 13.80 1.72 -11.91
CA ILE A 178 14.51 2.73 -11.11
C ILE A 178 15.12 3.81 -11.98
N ASP A 179 15.52 3.50 -13.22
CA ASP A 179 16.15 4.46 -14.12
C ASP A 179 15.26 5.68 -14.46
N PRO A 180 13.97 5.52 -14.80
CA PRO A 180 13.05 6.64 -14.96
C PRO A 180 12.89 7.47 -13.69
N GLU A 181 12.82 6.84 -12.52
CA GLU A 181 12.73 7.55 -11.25
C GLU A 181 13.94 8.45 -11.00
N GLN A 182 15.12 8.03 -11.42
CA GLN A 182 16.34 8.81 -11.29
C GLN A 182 16.43 9.95 -12.32
N LYS A 183 16.08 9.68 -13.59
CA LYS A 183 16.17 10.66 -14.69
C LYS A 183 15.11 11.75 -14.60
N GLY A 184 13.94 11.40 -14.15
CA GLY A 184 12.77 12.27 -14.20
C GLY A 184 12.78 13.44 -13.23
N GLY A 185 13.60 13.43 -12.16
CA GLY A 185 13.69 14.51 -11.14
C GLY A 185 12.34 14.97 -10.54
N GLN A 186 11.25 14.64 -11.20
CA GLN A 186 9.87 14.98 -10.88
C GLN A 186 8.97 13.74 -10.75
N PHE A 187 9.51 12.55 -11.01
CA PHE A 187 8.75 11.31 -10.83
C PHE A 187 8.49 11.08 -9.36
N THR A 188 7.26 11.30 -8.95
CA THR A 188 6.79 10.92 -7.64
C THR A 188 5.82 9.76 -7.77
N PRO A 189 6.29 8.48 -7.85
CA PRO A 189 5.40 7.32 -7.83
C PRO A 189 4.44 7.35 -6.65
N ARG A 190 4.84 8.05 -5.58
CA ARG A 190 4.02 8.30 -4.42
C ARG A 190 2.83 9.22 -4.71
N SER A 191 3.00 10.31 -5.46
CA SER A 191 1.87 11.15 -5.85
C SER A 191 0.93 10.39 -6.78
N SER A 192 1.47 9.59 -7.72
CA SER A 192 0.63 8.72 -8.56
C SER A 192 -0.14 7.67 -7.76
N ALA A 193 0.45 7.13 -6.69
CA ALA A 193 -0.25 6.21 -5.78
C ALA A 193 -1.30 6.90 -4.90
N HIS A 194 -1.21 8.22 -4.74
CA HIS A 194 -2.20 9.01 -4.01
C HIS A 194 -3.35 9.46 -4.93
N ASP A 195 -3.07 9.67 -6.21
CA ASP A 195 -4.02 10.21 -7.20
C ASP A 195 -4.85 9.10 -7.87
N LEU A 196 -4.52 7.80 -7.67
CA LEU A 196 -5.25 6.62 -8.14
C LEU A 196 -6.06 5.96 -7.02
#